data_be0abca1044ab989960fe9486597c7ec
#
_entry.id   be0abca1044ab989960fe9486597c7ec
#
_cell.length_a   1.000
_cell.length_b   1.000
_cell.length_c   1.000
_cell.angle_alpha   90.00
_cell.angle_beta   90.00
_cell.angle_gamma   90.00
#
_symmetry.space_group_name_H-M   'P 1'
#
loop_
_entity.id
_entity.type
_entity.pdbx_description
1 polymer ?
#
loop_
_entity_poly.entity_id
_entity_poly.type
_entity_poly.pdbx_seq_one_letter_code
_entity_poly.pdbx_strand_id
1 'polypeptide(L)'
;ASSACLGSFTSICLLALNSEIPVEEKEVWQQRLFDFIEWNIDVFGKEDFYLELQPSADYEQRTVNEGLVKLAEMFDLKLITTNDVHYLRPEDRKIHSAYLNSKQEERETDSFYAHTYLHEVDEMFNKLHYLDQSIVEKSFENTIEIIEKCEEYSLEAPTKIPVTRLPE
;
A
#
# COMPACT_ATOMS: atom_id res chain seq x y z
N ALA A 1 2.31 -7.00 7.92
CA ALA A 1 1.86 -5.62 7.66
C ALA A 1 2.51 -5.09 6.39
N SER A 2 1.94 -4.02 5.77
CA SER A 2 2.53 -3.36 4.60
C SER A 2 2.40 -1.84 4.68
N SER A 3 3.16 -1.13 3.82
CA SER A 3 3.07 0.32 3.67
C SER A 3 1.76 0.80 3.04
N ALA A 4 0.92 -0.10 2.56
CA ALA A 4 -0.35 0.14 1.90
C ALA A 4 -0.27 1.04 0.64
N CYS A 5 -1.38 1.68 0.26
CA CYS A 5 -1.58 2.38 -1.01
C CYS A 5 -1.12 3.85 -1.01
N LEU A 6 -1.40 4.56 -2.11
CA LEU A 6 -1.05 5.98 -2.29
C LEU A 6 -1.59 6.91 -1.18
N GLY A 7 -2.71 6.55 -0.55
CA GLY A 7 -3.27 7.28 0.59
C GLY A 7 -2.60 7.01 1.94
N SER A 8 -1.58 6.17 2.00
CA SER A 8 -0.88 5.83 3.24
C SER A 8 0.03 6.94 3.74
N PHE A 9 0.37 6.88 5.04
CA PHE A 9 1.30 7.83 5.64
C PHE A 9 2.69 7.80 4.96
N THR A 10 3.20 6.61 4.61
CA THR A 10 4.46 6.45 3.87
C THR A 10 4.41 7.19 2.53
N SER A 11 3.33 6.98 1.75
CA SER A 11 3.15 7.63 0.45
C SER A 11 3.03 9.16 0.57
N ILE A 12 2.27 9.65 1.55
CA ILE A 12 2.15 11.09 1.83
C ILE A 12 3.51 11.71 2.13
N CYS A 13 4.33 11.06 2.95
CA CYS A 13 5.69 11.54 3.25
C CYS A 13 6.58 11.57 1.99
N LEU A 14 6.56 10.50 1.18
CA LEU A 14 7.35 10.43 -0.05
C LEU A 14 6.95 11.51 -1.07
N LEU A 15 5.66 11.79 -1.22
CA LEU A 15 5.15 12.86 -2.08
C LEU A 15 5.55 14.23 -1.55
N ALA A 16 5.46 14.47 -0.23
CA ALA A 16 5.90 15.70 0.39
C ALA A 16 7.40 15.95 0.17
N LEU A 17 8.23 14.92 0.32
CA LEU A 17 9.68 15.01 0.09
C LEU A 17 10.03 15.31 -1.38
N ASN A 18 9.17 14.90 -2.32
CA ASN A 18 9.35 15.16 -3.76
C ASN A 18 8.72 16.48 -4.23
N SER A 19 7.99 17.17 -3.38
CA SER A 19 7.35 18.46 -3.69
C SER A 19 8.29 19.65 -3.51
N GLU A 20 7.87 20.82 -4.03
CA GLU A 20 8.60 22.11 -3.88
C GLU A 20 8.30 22.77 -2.53
N ILE A 21 8.77 22.16 -1.43
CA ILE A 21 8.67 22.72 -0.08
C ILE A 21 10.07 23.12 0.45
N PRO A 22 10.15 24.00 1.48
CA PRO A 22 11.42 24.37 2.11
C PRO A 22 12.22 23.15 2.62
N VAL A 23 13.54 23.27 2.62
CA VAL A 23 14.43 22.17 3.06
C VAL A 23 14.14 21.75 4.51
N GLU A 24 13.87 22.72 5.37
CA GLU A 24 13.55 22.48 6.77
C GLU A 24 12.25 21.65 6.93
N GLU A 25 11.28 21.87 6.06
CA GLU A 25 10.06 21.05 6.04
C GLU A 25 10.33 19.64 5.52
N LYS A 26 11.21 19.48 4.52
CA LYS A 26 11.64 18.15 4.02
C LYS A 26 12.31 17.34 5.12
N GLU A 27 13.18 17.96 5.92
CA GLU A 27 13.83 17.30 7.06
C GLU A 27 12.80 16.76 8.06
N VAL A 28 11.75 17.54 8.34
CA VAL A 28 10.65 17.10 9.22
C VAL A 28 9.88 15.91 8.62
N TRP A 29 9.55 15.95 7.32
CA TRP A 29 8.87 14.85 6.66
C TRP A 29 9.72 13.58 6.59
N GLN A 30 11.02 13.74 6.35
CA GLN A 30 11.97 12.62 6.34
C GLN A 30 12.06 11.95 7.71
N GLN A 31 12.20 12.74 8.78
CA GLN A 31 12.26 12.21 10.14
C GLN A 31 10.97 11.45 10.49
N ARG A 32 9.81 12.04 10.19
CA ARG A 32 8.50 11.37 10.41
C ARG A 32 8.37 10.05 9.65
N LEU A 33 8.87 10.02 8.41
CA LEU A 33 8.86 8.81 7.59
C LEU A 33 9.73 7.72 8.23
N PHE A 34 10.93 8.06 8.66
CA PHE A 34 11.87 7.13 9.28
C PHE A 34 11.33 6.61 10.61
N ASP A 35 10.86 7.51 11.49
CA ASP A 35 10.23 7.13 12.75
C ASP A 35 9.04 6.16 12.53
N PHE A 36 8.24 6.39 11.49
CA PHE A 36 7.12 5.53 11.14
C PHE A 36 7.57 4.15 10.65
N ILE A 37 8.60 4.09 9.80
CA ILE A 37 9.15 2.80 9.32
C ILE A 37 9.76 2.02 10.50
N GLU A 38 10.57 2.67 11.33
CA GLU A 38 11.18 2.04 12.50
C GLU A 38 10.12 1.53 13.49
N TRP A 39 9.08 2.32 13.73
CA TRP A 39 7.95 1.90 14.57
C TRP A 39 7.25 0.65 14.01
N ASN A 40 7.02 0.57 12.69
CA ASN A 40 6.43 -0.62 12.08
C ASN A 40 7.35 -1.85 12.21
N ILE A 41 8.65 -1.67 12.04
CA ILE A 41 9.64 -2.74 12.24
C ILE A 41 9.61 -3.23 13.69
N ASP A 42 9.54 -2.31 14.66
CA ASP A 42 9.50 -2.66 16.09
C ASP A 42 8.21 -3.40 16.46
N VAL A 43 7.07 -3.03 15.87
CA VAL A 43 5.76 -3.61 16.20
C VAL A 43 5.54 -4.96 15.52
N PHE A 44 5.84 -5.07 14.23
CA PHE A 44 5.52 -6.25 13.42
C PHE A 44 6.71 -7.19 13.23
N GLY A 45 7.93 -6.70 13.43
CA GLY A 45 9.14 -7.38 13.02
C GLY A 45 9.54 -7.06 11.57
N LYS A 46 10.83 -7.01 11.32
CA LYS A 46 11.39 -6.69 10.01
C LYS A 46 10.94 -7.66 8.91
N GLU A 47 10.77 -8.93 9.24
CA GLU A 47 10.36 -9.99 8.30
C GLU A 47 8.85 -9.99 8.01
N ASP A 48 8.06 -9.23 8.78
CA ASP A 48 6.60 -9.18 8.68
C ASP A 48 6.06 -7.78 8.33
N PHE A 49 6.96 -6.84 8.01
CA PHE A 49 6.63 -5.53 7.46
C PHE A 49 7.19 -5.37 6.04
N TYR A 50 6.30 -5.14 5.08
CA TYR A 50 6.62 -5.05 3.65
C TYR A 50 6.34 -3.64 3.11
N LEU A 51 7.13 -3.22 2.13
CA LEU A 51 6.85 -2.02 1.35
C LEU A 51 6.13 -2.43 0.06
N GLU A 52 5.00 -1.76 -0.24
CA GLU A 52 4.02 -2.21 -1.22
C GLU A 52 4.08 -1.39 -2.50
N LEU A 53 4.57 -1.99 -3.60
CA LEU A 53 4.53 -1.42 -4.94
C LEU A 53 3.16 -1.64 -5.57
N GLN A 54 2.64 -0.62 -6.23
CA GLN A 54 1.35 -0.71 -6.94
C GLN A 54 1.51 -0.31 -8.41
N PRO A 55 0.90 -1.06 -9.35
CA PRO A 55 1.04 -0.83 -10.78
C PRO A 55 0.20 0.36 -11.22
N SER A 56 0.83 1.50 -11.44
CA SER A 56 0.19 2.67 -12.05
C SER A 56 1.19 3.44 -12.90
N ALA A 57 0.69 4.07 -13.96
CA ALA A 57 1.46 4.97 -14.79
C ALA A 57 1.42 6.43 -14.30
N ASP A 58 0.62 6.74 -13.26
CA ASP A 58 0.48 8.08 -12.72
C ASP A 58 1.76 8.56 -12.05
N TYR A 59 2.05 9.84 -12.21
CA TYR A 59 3.27 10.45 -11.69
C TYR A 59 3.43 10.26 -10.18
N GLU A 60 2.37 10.43 -9.41
CA GLU A 60 2.39 10.30 -7.94
C GLU A 60 2.72 8.87 -7.52
N GLN A 61 2.07 7.87 -8.13
CA GLN A 61 2.35 6.47 -7.81
C GLN A 61 3.78 6.06 -8.22
N ARG A 62 4.25 6.55 -9.36
CA ARG A 62 5.65 6.31 -9.78
C ARG A 62 6.64 6.90 -8.80
N THR A 63 6.41 8.15 -8.37
CA THR A 63 7.24 8.83 -7.37
C THR A 63 7.28 8.04 -6.05
N VAL A 64 6.12 7.54 -5.61
CA VAL A 64 6.03 6.70 -4.41
C VAL A 64 6.77 5.39 -4.60
N ASN A 65 6.54 4.66 -5.68
CA ASN A 65 7.22 3.38 -5.95
C ASN A 65 8.75 3.53 -5.99
N GLU A 66 9.27 4.56 -6.65
CA GLU A 66 10.71 4.85 -6.67
C GLU A 66 11.25 5.18 -5.26
N GLY A 67 10.46 5.87 -4.45
CA GLY A 67 10.77 6.15 -3.04
C GLY A 67 10.77 4.88 -2.18
N LEU A 68 9.80 4.00 -2.38
CA LEU A 68 9.70 2.71 -1.68
C LEU A 68 10.88 1.78 -1.99
N VAL A 69 11.35 1.75 -3.24
CA VAL A 69 12.56 0.99 -3.58
C VAL A 69 13.78 1.49 -2.79
N LYS A 70 13.96 2.81 -2.68
CA LYS A 70 15.06 3.39 -1.89
C LYS A 70 14.94 3.11 -0.39
N LEU A 71 13.71 3.15 0.15
CA LEU A 71 13.45 2.78 1.54
C LEU A 71 13.70 1.30 1.80
N ALA A 72 13.33 0.42 0.86
CA ALA A 72 13.59 -1.01 0.95
C ALA A 72 15.10 -1.29 1.06
N GLU A 73 15.90 -0.61 0.25
CA GLU A 73 17.37 -0.70 0.29
C GLU A 73 17.95 -0.17 1.60
N MET A 74 17.47 1.01 2.04
CA MET A 74 17.97 1.71 3.24
C MET A 74 17.69 0.95 4.53
N PHE A 75 16.47 0.40 4.68
CA PHE A 75 16.03 -0.32 5.88
C PHE A 75 16.16 -1.84 5.75
N ASP A 76 16.64 -2.33 4.59
CA ASP A 76 16.73 -3.75 4.24
C ASP A 76 15.38 -4.45 4.45
N LEU A 77 14.32 -3.87 3.86
CA LEU A 77 12.94 -4.37 3.88
C LEU A 77 12.58 -5.04 2.57
N LYS A 78 11.65 -5.99 2.64
CA LYS A 78 11.12 -6.66 1.45
C LYS A 78 10.05 -5.80 0.77
N LEU A 79 10.10 -5.78 -0.56
CA LEU A 79 9.04 -5.22 -1.40
C LEU A 79 8.05 -6.32 -1.77
N ILE A 80 6.77 -5.96 -1.85
CA ILE A 80 5.71 -6.77 -2.47
C ILE A 80 5.02 -5.96 -3.54
N THR A 81 4.44 -6.62 -4.54
CA THR A 81 3.60 -5.97 -5.55
C THR A 81 2.16 -6.43 -5.39
N THR A 82 1.24 -5.48 -5.27
CA THR A 82 -0.19 -5.72 -5.12
C THR A 82 -1.01 -4.97 -6.16
N ASN A 83 -2.26 -5.34 -6.32
CA ASN A 83 -3.14 -4.76 -7.34
C ASN A 83 -3.96 -3.56 -6.84
N ASP A 84 -4.22 -3.46 -5.53
CA ASP A 84 -5.14 -2.46 -4.91
C ASP A 84 -6.51 -2.40 -5.62
N VAL A 85 -7.16 -3.55 -5.80
CA VAL A 85 -8.37 -3.69 -6.62
C VAL A 85 -9.59 -3.03 -5.97
N HIS A 86 -10.20 -2.06 -6.66
CA HIS A 86 -11.43 -1.41 -6.28
C HIS A 86 -12.62 -1.82 -7.19
N TYR A 87 -12.35 -2.28 -8.40
CA TYR A 87 -13.33 -2.81 -9.36
C TYR A 87 -12.66 -3.82 -10.29
N LEU A 88 -13.44 -4.66 -10.97
CA LEU A 88 -12.89 -5.81 -11.69
C LEU A 88 -12.29 -5.46 -13.05
N ARG A 89 -12.97 -4.63 -13.85
CA ARG A 89 -12.60 -4.34 -15.24
C ARG A 89 -12.54 -2.85 -15.49
N PRO A 90 -11.72 -2.37 -16.42
CA PRO A 90 -11.64 -0.94 -16.73
C PRO A 90 -12.99 -0.27 -17.02
N GLU A 91 -13.92 -0.99 -17.69
CA GLU A 91 -15.26 -0.50 -17.99
C GLU A 91 -16.17 -0.37 -16.76
N ASP A 92 -15.89 -1.09 -15.67
CA ASP A 92 -16.65 -1.05 -14.40
C ASP A 92 -16.36 0.22 -13.60
N ARG A 93 -15.37 1.01 -14.01
CA ARG A 93 -15.05 2.29 -13.40
C ARG A 93 -16.27 3.20 -13.23
N LYS A 94 -17.17 3.20 -14.21
CA LYS A 94 -18.39 4.02 -14.15
C LYS A 94 -19.30 3.61 -12.99
N ILE A 95 -19.37 2.31 -12.69
CA ILE A 95 -20.14 1.76 -11.58
C ILE A 95 -19.49 2.15 -10.26
N HIS A 96 -18.16 2.01 -10.16
CA HIS A 96 -17.40 2.42 -9.00
C HIS A 96 -17.53 3.93 -8.71
N SER A 97 -17.43 4.78 -9.74
CA SER A 97 -17.63 6.21 -9.62
C SER A 97 -19.05 6.56 -9.14
N ALA A 98 -20.09 5.92 -9.69
CA ALA A 98 -21.45 6.09 -9.23
C ALA A 98 -21.63 5.68 -7.76
N TYR A 99 -21.00 4.59 -7.32
CA TYR A 99 -21.00 4.16 -5.93
C TYR A 99 -20.34 5.19 -4.99
N LEU A 100 -19.17 5.72 -5.36
CA LEU A 100 -18.49 6.73 -4.56
C LEU A 100 -19.30 8.01 -4.42
N ASN A 101 -19.91 8.47 -5.52
CA ASN A 101 -20.73 9.70 -5.56
C ASN A 101 -22.11 9.52 -4.91
N SER A 102 -22.56 8.28 -4.64
CA SER A 102 -23.81 8.03 -3.92
C SER A 102 -23.73 8.35 -2.43
N LYS A 103 -22.54 8.44 -1.88
CA LYS A 103 -22.28 8.94 -0.52
C LYS A 103 -22.08 10.45 -0.61
N GLN A 104 -22.74 11.22 0.22
CA GLN A 104 -22.86 12.69 0.20
C GLN A 104 -21.55 13.50 0.20
N GLU A 105 -20.41 12.88 0.02
CA GLU A 105 -19.10 13.53 -0.10
C GLU A 105 -18.64 13.37 -1.55
N GLU A 106 -18.48 14.49 -2.26
CA GLU A 106 -17.78 14.51 -3.54
C GLU A 106 -16.35 14.02 -3.31
N ARG A 107 -16.07 12.79 -3.74
CA ARG A 107 -14.69 12.29 -3.82
C ARG A 107 -14.20 12.54 -5.23
N GLU A 108 -13.02 13.15 -5.32
CA GLU A 108 -12.32 13.31 -6.57
C GLU A 108 -12.01 11.92 -7.14
N THR A 109 -12.78 11.53 -8.17
CA THR A 109 -12.84 10.14 -8.63
C THR A 109 -11.95 9.88 -9.84
N ASP A 110 -11.30 10.92 -10.41
CA ASP A 110 -10.88 10.82 -11.81
C ASP A 110 -9.47 10.34 -12.05
N SER A 111 -8.47 10.64 -11.25
CA SER A 111 -7.11 10.15 -11.48
C SER A 111 -6.77 8.93 -10.62
N PHE A 112 -6.94 9.01 -9.32
CA PHE A 112 -6.53 8.00 -8.35
C PHE A 112 -7.10 6.61 -8.67
N TYR A 113 -8.41 6.53 -8.96
CA TYR A 113 -9.07 5.24 -9.23
C TYR A 113 -8.98 4.77 -10.68
N ALA A 114 -8.27 5.49 -11.57
CA ALA A 114 -8.20 5.11 -12.98
C ALA A 114 -7.52 3.76 -13.19
N HIS A 115 -6.64 3.37 -12.29
CA HIS A 115 -5.78 2.20 -12.40
C HIS A 115 -6.00 1.16 -11.29
N THR A 116 -7.11 1.24 -10.54
CA THR A 116 -7.39 0.33 -9.42
C THR A 116 -8.33 -0.83 -9.79
N TYR A 117 -8.25 -1.32 -11.02
CA TYR A 117 -8.94 -2.54 -11.46
C TYR A 117 -8.03 -3.75 -11.32
N LEU A 118 -8.59 -4.94 -11.49
CA LEU A 118 -7.82 -6.19 -11.44
C LEU A 118 -6.95 -6.33 -12.69
N HIS A 119 -5.66 -6.04 -12.56
CA HIS A 119 -4.69 -6.23 -13.62
C HIS A 119 -4.24 -7.68 -13.72
N GLU A 120 -3.99 -8.14 -14.93
CA GLU A 120 -3.22 -9.35 -15.18
C GLU A 120 -1.74 -9.13 -14.83
N VAL A 121 -1.03 -10.21 -14.51
CA VAL A 121 0.38 -10.14 -14.09
C VAL A 121 1.26 -9.42 -15.10
N ASP A 122 1.13 -9.76 -16.39
CA ASP A 122 1.89 -9.11 -17.46
C ASP A 122 1.60 -7.60 -17.57
N GLU A 123 0.37 -7.18 -17.30
CA GLU A 123 -0.01 -5.78 -17.26
C GLU A 123 0.65 -5.06 -16.08
N MET A 124 0.69 -5.70 -14.91
CA MET A 124 1.36 -5.15 -13.72
C MET A 124 2.86 -4.95 -14.00
N PHE A 125 3.54 -5.94 -14.59
CA PHE A 125 4.93 -5.82 -15.01
C PHE A 125 5.14 -4.66 -15.98
N ASN A 126 4.28 -4.54 -16.99
CA ASN A 126 4.37 -3.46 -17.97
C ASN A 126 4.18 -2.07 -17.33
N LYS A 127 3.31 -1.95 -16.32
CA LYS A 127 3.09 -0.68 -15.61
C LYS A 127 4.24 -0.31 -14.68
N LEU A 128 5.03 -1.28 -14.25
CA LEU A 128 6.22 -1.09 -13.41
C LEU A 128 7.55 -1.08 -14.20
N HIS A 129 7.49 -0.96 -15.54
CA HIS A 129 8.66 -1.02 -16.44
C HIS A 129 9.74 0.03 -16.16
N TYR A 130 9.43 1.10 -15.45
CA TYR A 130 10.36 2.16 -15.06
C TYR A 130 11.24 1.80 -13.85
N LEU A 131 10.91 0.74 -13.13
CA LEU A 131 11.73 0.16 -12.06
C LEU A 131 12.67 -0.93 -12.62
N ASP A 132 13.69 -1.27 -11.86
CA ASP A 132 14.53 -2.43 -12.18
C ASP A 132 13.66 -3.70 -12.15
N GLN A 133 13.66 -4.43 -13.26
CA GLN A 133 12.79 -5.59 -13.43
C GLN A 133 13.13 -6.72 -12.47
N SER A 134 14.37 -6.86 -12.04
CA SER A 134 14.77 -7.85 -11.04
C SER A 134 14.14 -7.55 -9.65
N ILE A 135 14.00 -6.27 -9.32
CA ILE A 135 13.30 -5.82 -8.10
C ILE A 135 11.81 -6.12 -8.21
N VAL A 136 11.22 -5.85 -9.38
CA VAL A 136 9.79 -6.12 -9.63
C VAL A 136 9.51 -7.62 -9.55
N GLU A 137 10.29 -8.46 -10.22
CA GLU A 137 10.18 -9.93 -10.14
C GLU A 137 10.26 -10.41 -8.70
N LYS A 138 11.26 -9.94 -7.96
CA LYS A 138 11.43 -10.31 -6.55
C LYS A 138 10.24 -9.88 -5.67
N SER A 139 9.64 -8.72 -5.95
CA SER A 139 8.48 -8.23 -5.21
C SER A 139 7.22 -9.08 -5.43
N PHE A 140 7.05 -9.68 -6.62
CA PHE A 140 6.03 -10.68 -6.87
C PHE A 140 6.30 -11.99 -6.13
N GLU A 141 7.53 -12.49 -6.15
CA GLU A 141 7.92 -13.69 -5.38
C GLU A 141 7.64 -13.53 -3.88
N ASN A 142 7.91 -12.34 -3.32
CA ASN A 142 7.69 -12.07 -1.90
C ASN A 142 6.20 -12.14 -1.50
N THR A 143 5.26 -12.02 -2.42
CA THR A 143 3.84 -12.24 -2.12
C THR A 143 3.55 -13.71 -1.77
N ILE A 144 4.30 -14.64 -2.35
CA ILE A 144 4.18 -16.08 -2.05
C ILE A 144 4.63 -16.36 -0.62
N GLU A 145 5.68 -15.68 -0.15
CA GLU A 145 6.15 -15.78 1.24
C GLU A 145 5.03 -15.43 2.24
N ILE A 146 4.22 -14.42 1.93
CA ILE A 146 3.07 -14.05 2.79
C ILE A 146 2.05 -15.19 2.85
N ILE A 147 1.77 -15.83 1.72
CA ILE A 147 0.84 -16.98 1.66
C ILE A 147 1.38 -18.14 2.51
N GLU A 148 2.67 -18.43 2.42
CA GLU A 148 3.32 -19.50 3.18
C GLU A 148 3.35 -19.25 4.70
N LYS A 149 3.32 -17.98 5.12
CA LYS A 149 3.22 -17.57 6.53
C LYS A 149 1.81 -17.70 7.10
N CYS A 150 0.78 -17.81 6.25
CA CYS A 150 -0.61 -17.94 6.69
C CYS A 150 -0.90 -19.39 7.12
N GLU A 151 -1.34 -19.56 8.36
CA GLU A 151 -1.77 -20.86 8.88
C GLU A 151 -3.26 -21.11 8.58
N GLU A 152 -3.66 -22.37 8.46
CA GLU A 152 -5.07 -22.74 8.40
C GLU A 152 -5.73 -22.51 9.75
N TYR A 153 -6.79 -21.71 9.79
CA TYR A 153 -7.59 -21.47 10.99
C TYR A 153 -9.06 -21.30 10.65
N SER A 154 -9.93 -21.54 11.64
CA SER A 154 -11.38 -21.31 11.49
C SER A 154 -11.76 -19.96 12.12
N LEU A 155 -12.55 -19.17 11.38
CA LEU A 155 -13.24 -18.00 11.92
C LEU A 155 -14.48 -18.35 12.72
N GLU A 156 -14.94 -19.59 12.66
CA GLU A 156 -16.09 -20.07 13.44
C GLU A 156 -15.71 -20.15 14.92
N ALA A 157 -16.40 -19.41 15.73
CA ALA A 157 -16.29 -19.46 17.18
C ALA A 157 -17.66 -19.63 17.82
N PRO A 158 -17.76 -20.37 18.94
CA PRO A 158 -19.03 -20.47 19.66
C PRO A 158 -19.48 -19.08 20.12
N THR A 159 -20.80 -18.86 20.09
CA THR A 159 -21.38 -17.59 20.56
C THR A 159 -20.98 -17.33 22.02
N LYS A 160 -20.31 -16.21 22.25
CA LYS A 160 -19.95 -15.75 23.60
C LYS A 160 -20.95 -14.71 24.04
N ILE A 161 -21.70 -15.01 25.13
CA ILE A 161 -22.58 -14.05 25.77
C ILE A 161 -21.72 -13.17 26.68
N PRO A 162 -21.78 -11.83 26.57
CA PRO A 162 -21.04 -10.94 27.44
C PRO A 162 -21.50 -11.16 28.89
N VAL A 163 -20.55 -11.40 29.78
CA VAL A 163 -20.84 -11.49 31.25
C VAL A 163 -20.51 -10.14 31.85
N THR A 164 -21.53 -9.41 32.28
CA THR A 164 -21.37 -8.17 33.05
C THR A 164 -21.08 -8.52 34.52
N ARG A 165 -19.90 -8.15 34.99
CA ARG A 165 -19.61 -8.19 36.43
C ARG A 165 -20.20 -6.93 37.06
N LEU A 166 -21.18 -7.07 37.94
CA LEU A 166 -21.65 -5.97 38.75
C LEU A 166 -20.60 -5.68 39.82
N PRO A 167 -20.33 -4.41 40.16
CA PRO A 167 -19.49 -4.08 41.30
C PRO A 167 -20.22 -4.56 42.58
N GLU A 168 -19.43 -5.08 43.53
CA GLU A 168 -19.92 -5.45 44.87
C GLU A 168 -20.37 -4.23 45.68
#